data_21554c9f1d93ee00a998032cb85596ca
#
_entry.id   21554c9f1d93ee00a998032cb85596ca
#
_cell.length_a   1.000
_cell.length_b   1.000
_cell.length_c   1.000
_cell.angle_alpha   90.00
_cell.angle_beta   90.00
_cell.angle_gamma   90.00
#
_symmetry.space_group_name_H-M   'P 1'
#
loop_
_entity.id
_entity.type
_entity.pdbx_description
1 polymer ?
#
loop_
_entity_poly.entity_id
_entity_poly.type
_entity_poly.pdbx_seq_one_letter_code
_entity_poly.pdbx_strand_id
1 'polypeptide(L)'
;MTWLLFAFLTVASWGVYGVLLHKGQLGMSDMVNGRYKAFLFVGIAYFLVAVLAPLVMLRLSGKEGATNFLSYPTTGWVWSLIAGVVGAIGAFGVLLAFGAAPQPKAAYVPVVMSIIFCGAPIVNAIVSMIEHPPTGGLAAVKWQFWAGILIAAIGGSMVALYKPDAPSPAKPAAAAPAAQPPAK
;
A
#
# COMPACT_ATOMS: atom_id res chain seq x y z
N MET A 1 23.43 6.76 7.86
CA MET A 1 22.59 5.56 7.57
C MET A 1 21.13 5.69 8.04
N THR A 2 20.70 6.84 8.55
CA THR A 2 19.31 7.10 9.02
C THR A 2 18.24 6.94 7.92
N TRP A 3 18.56 7.25 6.67
CA TRP A 3 17.62 7.10 5.56
C TRP A 3 17.15 5.65 5.34
N LEU A 4 18.04 4.67 5.60
CA LEU A 4 17.70 3.24 5.51
C LEU A 4 16.66 2.85 6.57
N LEU A 5 16.74 3.40 7.79
CA LEU A 5 15.75 3.14 8.84
C LEU A 5 14.36 3.62 8.40
N PHE A 6 14.27 4.80 7.79
CA PHE A 6 13.02 5.30 7.27
C PHE A 6 12.51 4.51 6.06
N ALA A 7 13.41 4.05 5.19
CA ALA A 7 13.05 3.16 4.10
C ALA A 7 12.48 1.83 4.63
N PHE A 8 13.11 1.20 5.63
CA PHE A 8 12.60 -0.03 6.25
C PHE A 8 11.29 0.20 7.01
N LEU A 9 11.12 1.34 7.66
CA LEU A 9 9.84 1.72 8.27
C LEU A 9 8.73 1.75 7.22
N THR A 10 9.01 2.34 6.06
CA THR A 10 8.06 2.37 4.94
C THR A 10 7.75 0.96 4.43
N VAL A 11 8.78 0.13 4.24
CA VAL A 11 8.60 -1.28 3.82
C VAL A 11 7.71 -2.04 4.81
N ALA A 12 7.97 -1.92 6.11
CA ALA A 12 7.19 -2.58 7.14
C ALA A 12 5.73 -2.08 7.14
N SER A 13 5.53 -0.77 7.10
CA SER A 13 4.19 -0.15 7.12
C SER A 13 3.37 -0.55 5.89
N TRP A 14 3.94 -0.44 4.71
CA TRP A 14 3.26 -0.82 3.46
C TRP A 14 3.12 -2.33 3.31
N GLY A 15 4.07 -3.11 3.86
CA GLY A 15 4.00 -4.58 3.86
C GLY A 15 2.78 -5.13 4.61
N VAL A 16 2.42 -4.53 5.75
CA VAL A 16 1.22 -4.94 6.51
C VAL A 16 -0.06 -4.26 6.03
N TYR A 17 0.05 -3.14 5.30
CA TYR A 17 -1.08 -2.31 4.86
C TYR A 17 -2.16 -3.11 4.14
N GLY A 18 -1.79 -3.92 3.15
CA GLY A 18 -2.75 -4.70 2.35
C GLY A 18 -3.56 -5.67 3.19
N VAL A 19 -2.93 -6.35 4.15
CA VAL A 19 -3.61 -7.29 5.06
C VAL A 19 -4.57 -6.55 5.98
N LEU A 20 -4.16 -5.42 6.55
CA LEU A 20 -5.01 -4.62 7.44
C LEU A 20 -6.19 -4.00 6.68
N LEU A 21 -5.96 -3.48 5.47
CA LEU A 21 -7.02 -2.96 4.61
C LEU A 21 -8.05 -4.04 4.27
N HIS A 22 -7.59 -5.24 3.90
CA HIS A 22 -8.48 -6.35 3.60
C HIS A 22 -9.32 -6.76 4.83
N LYS A 23 -8.71 -6.84 6.02
CA LYS A 23 -9.45 -7.05 7.28
C LYS A 23 -10.50 -5.96 7.54
N GLY A 24 -10.13 -4.70 7.30
CA GLY A 24 -11.04 -3.56 7.40
C GLY A 24 -12.25 -3.71 6.48
N GLN A 25 -12.04 -4.08 5.22
CA GLN A 25 -13.12 -4.32 4.26
C GLN A 25 -14.08 -5.42 4.72
N LEU A 26 -13.55 -6.55 5.20
CA LEU A 26 -14.37 -7.65 5.72
C LEU A 26 -15.15 -7.23 6.97
N GLY A 27 -14.51 -6.47 7.87
CA GLY A 27 -15.12 -5.99 9.11
C GLY A 27 -16.28 -5.00 8.91
N MET A 28 -16.41 -4.39 7.72
CA MET A 28 -17.54 -3.50 7.41
C MET A 28 -18.87 -4.24 7.24
N SER A 29 -18.87 -5.57 7.19
CA SER A 29 -20.06 -6.43 7.04
C SER A 29 -21.00 -6.02 5.89
N ASP A 30 -20.44 -5.41 4.83
CA ASP A 30 -21.15 -4.94 3.64
C ASP A 30 -20.40 -5.44 2.41
N MET A 31 -20.98 -6.46 1.76
CA MET A 31 -20.33 -7.11 0.62
C MET A 31 -20.22 -6.20 -0.62
N VAL A 32 -21.08 -5.20 -0.73
CA VAL A 32 -21.12 -4.28 -1.89
C VAL A 32 -20.24 -3.06 -1.63
N ASN A 33 -20.46 -2.36 -0.52
CA ASN A 33 -19.86 -1.06 -0.23
C ASN A 33 -18.76 -1.11 0.85
N GLY A 34 -18.52 -2.26 1.48
CA GLY A 34 -17.56 -2.39 2.59
C GLY A 34 -16.16 -1.87 2.25
N ARG A 35 -15.72 -2.09 0.99
CA ARG A 35 -14.45 -1.54 0.48
C ARG A 35 -14.41 -0.02 0.52
N TYR A 36 -15.46 0.66 0.08
CA TYR A 36 -15.50 2.12 0.08
C TYR A 36 -15.59 2.69 1.50
N LYS A 37 -16.37 2.03 2.38
CA LYS A 37 -16.44 2.40 3.79
C LYS A 37 -15.07 2.27 4.48
N ALA A 38 -14.35 1.17 4.25
CA ALA A 38 -12.99 1.00 4.77
C ALA A 38 -12.05 2.10 4.27
N PHE A 39 -12.15 2.49 3.00
CA PHE A 39 -11.29 3.52 2.42
C PHE A 39 -11.55 4.92 2.98
N LEU A 40 -12.77 5.23 3.40
CA LEU A 40 -13.06 6.48 4.12
C LEU A 40 -12.22 6.59 5.42
N PHE A 41 -12.09 5.49 6.17
CA PHE A 41 -11.26 5.48 7.38
C PHE A 41 -9.77 5.57 7.05
N VAL A 42 -9.34 5.01 5.93
CA VAL A 42 -7.97 5.24 5.41
C VAL A 42 -7.76 6.72 5.15
N GLY A 43 -8.71 7.41 4.51
CA GLY A 43 -8.64 8.86 4.28
C GLY A 43 -8.52 9.66 5.58
N ILE A 44 -9.28 9.31 6.61
CA ILE A 44 -9.16 9.95 7.94
C ILE A 44 -7.76 9.67 8.53
N ALA A 45 -7.25 8.46 8.44
CA ALA A 45 -5.90 8.12 8.92
C ALA A 45 -4.81 8.91 8.17
N TYR A 46 -4.93 9.05 6.85
CA TYR A 46 -4.02 9.89 6.07
C TYR A 46 -4.10 11.36 6.49
N PHE A 47 -5.29 11.89 6.76
CA PHE A 47 -5.43 13.25 7.29
C PHE A 47 -4.69 13.41 8.62
N LEU A 48 -4.87 12.48 9.56
CA LEU A 48 -4.21 12.54 10.86
C LEU A 48 -2.67 12.49 10.72
N VAL A 49 -2.15 11.60 9.89
CA VAL A 49 -0.70 11.38 9.76
C VAL A 49 -0.08 12.38 8.79
N ALA A 50 -0.70 12.65 7.64
CA ALA A 50 -0.09 13.46 6.59
C ALA A 50 -0.35 14.97 6.73
N VAL A 51 -1.28 15.37 7.58
CA VAL A 51 -1.56 16.79 7.87
C VAL A 51 -1.12 17.17 9.28
N LEU A 52 -1.62 16.45 10.31
CA LEU A 52 -1.34 16.86 11.69
C LEU A 52 0.11 16.64 12.10
N ALA A 53 0.72 15.50 11.70
CA ALA A 53 2.11 15.26 12.08
C ALA A 53 3.09 16.28 11.48
N PRO A 54 3.05 16.63 10.17
CA PRO A 54 3.85 17.70 9.62
C PRO A 54 3.60 19.06 10.28
N LEU A 55 2.35 19.39 10.61
CA LEU A 55 2.03 20.64 11.31
C LEU A 55 2.71 20.72 12.69
N VAL A 56 2.68 19.63 13.44
CA VAL A 56 3.37 19.53 14.73
C VAL A 56 4.88 19.70 14.53
N MET A 57 5.47 19.03 13.54
CA MET A 57 6.91 19.13 13.24
C MET A 57 7.30 20.55 12.83
N LEU A 58 6.47 21.22 12.01
CA LEU A 58 6.71 22.61 11.61
C LEU A 58 6.64 23.58 12.82
N ARG A 59 5.70 23.35 13.72
CA ARG A 59 5.62 24.13 14.99
C ARG A 59 6.83 23.91 15.87
N LEU A 60 7.26 22.66 16.02
CA LEU A 60 8.43 22.30 16.82
C LEU A 60 9.75 22.80 16.21
N SER A 61 9.78 23.09 14.91
CA SER A 61 10.98 23.63 14.24
C SER A 61 11.36 25.03 14.72
N GLY A 62 10.44 25.74 15.38
CA GLY A 62 10.65 27.08 15.93
C GLY A 62 10.86 28.19 14.89
N LYS A 63 10.76 27.89 13.59
CA LYS A 63 10.91 28.90 12.53
C LYS A 63 9.64 29.74 12.42
N GLU A 64 9.77 31.06 12.51
CA GLU A 64 8.66 31.98 12.28
C GLU A 64 8.05 31.75 10.89
N GLY A 65 6.72 31.75 10.81
CA GLY A 65 6.00 31.57 9.56
C GLY A 65 6.00 30.12 8.99
N ALA A 66 6.63 29.16 9.64
CA ALA A 66 6.71 27.78 9.15
C ALA A 66 5.33 27.13 8.90
N THR A 67 4.29 27.57 9.59
CA THR A 67 2.90 27.11 9.41
C THR A 67 2.03 28.05 8.56
N ASN A 68 2.62 29.08 7.97
CA ASN A 68 1.90 29.99 7.08
C ASN A 68 1.86 29.42 5.65
N PHE A 69 0.82 28.68 5.33
CA PHE A 69 0.63 28.06 4.01
C PHE A 69 0.61 29.08 2.85
N LEU A 70 0.17 30.32 3.10
CA LEU A 70 0.11 31.37 2.07
C LEU A 70 1.49 31.86 1.63
N SER A 71 2.52 31.62 2.45
CA SER A 71 3.90 32.00 2.12
C SER A 71 4.65 30.92 1.32
N TYR A 72 4.05 29.75 1.12
CA TYR A 72 4.73 28.66 0.43
C TYR A 72 4.81 28.93 -1.08
N PRO A 73 5.94 28.57 -1.73
CA PRO A 73 6.06 28.70 -3.17
C PRO A 73 4.99 27.88 -3.90
N THR A 74 4.28 28.51 -4.83
CA THR A 74 3.17 27.91 -5.58
C THR A 74 3.59 26.59 -6.25
N THR A 75 4.75 26.56 -6.89
CA THR A 75 5.28 25.36 -7.53
C THR A 75 5.42 24.21 -6.52
N GLY A 76 5.89 24.50 -5.29
CA GLY A 76 6.09 23.47 -4.27
C GLY A 76 4.79 22.83 -3.84
N TRP A 77 3.78 23.62 -3.42
CA TRP A 77 2.53 23.05 -2.94
C TRP A 77 1.69 22.41 -4.06
N VAL A 78 1.74 22.94 -5.31
CA VAL A 78 1.05 22.33 -6.46
C VAL A 78 1.58 20.93 -6.75
N TRP A 79 2.90 20.76 -6.88
CA TRP A 79 3.49 19.45 -7.11
C TRP A 79 3.26 18.49 -5.94
N SER A 80 3.30 18.98 -4.72
CA SER A 80 3.00 18.17 -3.53
C SER A 80 1.56 17.69 -3.53
N LEU A 81 0.61 18.56 -3.93
CA LEU A 81 -0.79 18.18 -4.04
C LEU A 81 -1.04 17.15 -5.14
N ILE A 82 -0.41 17.34 -6.32
CA ILE A 82 -0.47 16.36 -7.42
C ILE A 82 0.07 15.00 -6.94
N ALA A 83 1.22 14.99 -6.27
CA ALA A 83 1.79 13.76 -5.71
C ALA A 83 0.84 13.09 -4.71
N GLY A 84 0.19 13.86 -3.84
CA GLY A 84 -0.82 13.37 -2.91
C GLY A 84 -2.02 12.74 -3.61
N VAL A 85 -2.53 13.37 -4.67
CA VAL A 85 -3.64 12.85 -5.49
C VAL A 85 -3.23 11.55 -6.18
N VAL A 86 -2.06 11.50 -6.80
CA VAL A 86 -1.54 10.28 -7.46
C VAL A 86 -1.38 9.14 -6.43
N GLY A 87 -0.85 9.43 -5.25
CA GLY A 87 -0.73 8.47 -4.16
C GLY A 87 -2.10 7.93 -3.69
N ALA A 88 -3.09 8.83 -3.55
CA ALA A 88 -4.45 8.45 -3.16
C ALA A 88 -5.14 7.59 -4.24
N ILE A 89 -4.96 7.91 -5.52
CA ILE A 89 -5.43 7.08 -6.64
C ILE A 89 -4.79 5.69 -6.58
N GLY A 90 -3.48 5.60 -6.31
CA GLY A 90 -2.79 4.34 -6.13
C GLY A 90 -3.38 3.50 -4.98
N ALA A 91 -3.59 4.10 -3.81
CA ALA A 91 -4.22 3.43 -2.68
C ALA A 91 -5.66 2.98 -2.99
N PHE A 92 -6.43 3.79 -3.72
CA PHE A 92 -7.75 3.41 -4.21
C PHE A 92 -7.69 2.25 -5.21
N GLY A 93 -6.67 2.23 -6.07
CA GLY A 93 -6.38 1.12 -6.98
C GLY A 93 -6.17 -0.22 -6.26
N VAL A 94 -5.44 -0.23 -5.13
CA VAL A 94 -5.29 -1.43 -4.27
C VAL A 94 -6.66 -1.95 -3.83
N LEU A 95 -7.52 -1.05 -3.36
CA LEU A 95 -8.87 -1.38 -2.91
C LEU A 95 -9.71 -2.01 -4.02
N LEU A 96 -9.66 -1.43 -5.22
CA LEU A 96 -10.40 -1.95 -6.38
C LEU A 96 -9.85 -3.32 -6.81
N ALA A 97 -8.53 -3.51 -6.79
CA ALA A 97 -7.89 -4.78 -7.10
C ALA A 97 -8.34 -5.89 -6.14
N PHE A 98 -8.38 -5.63 -4.83
CA PHE A 98 -8.94 -6.59 -3.86
C PHE A 98 -10.42 -6.86 -4.08
N GLY A 99 -11.19 -5.83 -4.47
CA GLY A 99 -12.61 -5.98 -4.78
C GLY A 99 -12.89 -6.85 -6.00
N ALA A 100 -12.05 -6.73 -7.04
CA ALA A 100 -12.18 -7.45 -8.31
C ALA A 100 -11.48 -8.83 -8.30
N ALA A 101 -10.66 -9.13 -7.29
CA ALA A 101 -9.94 -10.40 -7.21
C ALA A 101 -10.90 -11.60 -7.17
N PRO A 102 -10.53 -12.73 -7.81
CA PRO A 102 -11.28 -13.97 -7.74
C PRO A 102 -11.40 -14.52 -6.31
N GLN A 103 -12.37 -15.40 -6.09
CA GLN A 103 -12.49 -16.09 -4.81
C GLN A 103 -11.46 -17.23 -4.70
N PRO A 104 -10.90 -17.49 -3.52
CA PRO A 104 -11.05 -16.71 -2.28
C PRO A 104 -10.15 -15.48 -2.27
N LYS A 105 -10.74 -14.30 -2.07
CA LYS A 105 -10.04 -13.01 -2.18
C LYS A 105 -8.80 -12.89 -1.29
N ALA A 106 -8.81 -13.53 -0.13
CA ALA A 106 -7.69 -13.51 0.81
C ALA A 106 -6.38 -14.05 0.19
N ALA A 107 -6.47 -15.03 -0.72
CA ALA A 107 -5.30 -15.60 -1.42
C ALA A 107 -4.68 -14.62 -2.41
N TYR A 108 -5.42 -13.58 -2.82
CA TYR A 108 -4.94 -12.58 -3.78
C TYR A 108 -4.33 -11.34 -3.13
N VAL A 109 -4.48 -11.17 -1.80
CA VAL A 109 -3.87 -10.04 -1.10
C VAL A 109 -2.34 -10.00 -1.31
N PRO A 110 -1.58 -11.09 -1.06
CA PRO A 110 -0.14 -11.10 -1.33
C PRO A 110 0.19 -10.94 -2.82
N VAL A 111 -0.63 -11.47 -3.71
CA VAL A 111 -0.43 -11.35 -5.17
C VAL A 111 -0.52 -9.90 -5.62
N VAL A 112 -1.59 -9.21 -5.27
CA VAL A 112 -1.80 -7.80 -5.62
C VAL A 112 -0.68 -6.93 -5.05
N MET A 113 -0.33 -7.13 -3.77
CA MET A 113 0.74 -6.36 -3.14
C MET A 113 2.10 -6.65 -3.78
N SER A 114 2.40 -7.90 -4.16
CA SER A 114 3.66 -8.23 -4.85
C SER A 114 3.73 -7.56 -6.22
N ILE A 115 2.67 -7.56 -7.01
CA ILE A 115 2.62 -6.86 -8.29
C ILE A 115 2.91 -5.37 -8.11
N ILE A 116 2.28 -4.75 -7.10
CA ILE A 116 2.45 -3.32 -6.82
C ILE A 116 3.89 -3.02 -6.38
N PHE A 117 4.42 -3.77 -5.42
CA PHE A 117 5.76 -3.50 -4.87
C PHE A 117 6.91 -3.88 -5.80
N CYS A 118 6.69 -4.77 -6.75
CA CYS A 118 7.67 -5.04 -7.80
C CYS A 118 7.52 -4.08 -8.97
N GLY A 119 6.30 -3.68 -9.32
CA GLY A 119 6.02 -2.79 -10.45
C GLY A 119 6.30 -1.32 -10.15
N ALA A 120 5.90 -0.81 -8.99
CA ALA A 120 6.05 0.60 -8.65
C ALA A 120 7.52 1.08 -8.66
N PRO A 121 8.51 0.35 -8.14
CA PRO A 121 9.92 0.74 -8.25
C PRO A 121 10.41 0.80 -9.69
N ILE A 122 9.91 -0.06 -10.57
CA ILE A 122 10.28 -0.04 -12.01
C ILE A 122 9.77 1.24 -12.66
N VAL A 123 8.49 1.57 -12.44
CA VAL A 123 7.89 2.83 -12.94
C VAL A 123 8.65 4.03 -12.38
N ASN A 124 8.94 4.03 -11.07
CA ASN A 124 9.69 5.10 -10.43
C ASN A 124 11.09 5.25 -11.03
N ALA A 125 11.80 4.16 -11.30
CA ALA A 125 13.12 4.20 -11.91
C ALA A 125 13.08 4.80 -13.33
N ILE A 126 12.09 4.42 -14.13
CA ILE A 126 11.91 4.95 -15.49
C ILE A 126 11.59 6.45 -15.44
N VAL A 127 10.61 6.86 -14.62
CA VAL A 127 10.22 8.27 -14.50
C VAL A 127 11.39 9.10 -13.96
N SER A 128 12.13 8.62 -12.96
CA SER A 128 13.30 9.32 -12.42
C SER A 128 14.40 9.52 -13.47
N MET A 129 14.60 8.55 -14.38
CA MET A 129 15.58 8.70 -15.47
C MET A 129 15.12 9.67 -16.56
N ILE A 130 13.81 9.86 -16.73
CA ILE A 130 13.25 10.86 -17.63
C ILE A 130 13.41 12.27 -17.05
N GLU A 131 13.09 12.44 -15.76
CA GLU A 131 13.19 13.72 -15.06
C GLU A 131 14.64 14.13 -14.78
N HIS A 132 15.49 13.15 -14.48
CA HIS A 132 16.90 13.34 -14.16
C HIS A 132 17.77 12.40 -15.00
N PRO A 133 17.97 12.73 -16.29
CA PRO A 133 18.76 11.88 -17.18
C PRO A 133 20.15 11.60 -16.62
N PRO A 134 20.62 10.35 -16.65
CA PRO A 134 21.96 10.01 -16.19
C PRO A 134 23.02 10.76 -17.00
N THR A 135 24.08 11.21 -16.37
CA THR A 135 25.24 11.81 -17.05
C THR A 135 25.83 10.79 -18.02
N GLY A 136 25.82 11.09 -19.30
CA GLY A 136 26.22 10.16 -20.38
C GLY A 136 25.07 9.34 -20.98
N GLY A 137 23.79 9.66 -20.63
CA GLY A 137 22.60 9.03 -21.18
C GLY A 137 22.35 7.60 -20.66
N LEU A 138 21.39 6.91 -21.27
CA LEU A 138 21.00 5.55 -20.85
C LEU A 138 22.14 4.52 -21.02
N ALA A 139 23.07 4.75 -21.93
CA ALA A 139 24.23 3.89 -22.13
C ALA A 139 25.21 3.92 -20.93
N ALA A 140 25.20 4.98 -20.13
CA ALA A 140 26.01 5.08 -18.92
C ALA A 140 25.41 4.31 -17.72
N VAL A 141 24.14 3.88 -17.81
CA VAL A 141 23.49 3.09 -16.76
C VAL A 141 24.09 1.69 -16.73
N LYS A 142 24.67 1.31 -15.60
CA LYS A 142 25.31 0.00 -15.45
C LYS A 142 24.30 -1.13 -15.67
N TRP A 143 24.71 -2.19 -16.35
CA TRP A 143 23.85 -3.34 -16.67
C TRP A 143 23.23 -3.99 -15.42
N GLN A 144 23.92 -3.93 -14.27
CA GLN A 144 23.42 -4.45 -13.00
C GLN A 144 22.12 -3.79 -12.55
N PHE A 145 21.92 -2.52 -12.90
CA PHE A 145 20.67 -1.82 -12.60
C PHE A 145 19.49 -2.45 -13.39
N TRP A 146 19.69 -2.70 -14.67
CA TRP A 146 18.67 -3.36 -15.51
C TRP A 146 18.43 -4.80 -15.10
N ALA A 147 19.50 -5.52 -14.74
CA ALA A 147 19.38 -6.87 -14.18
C ALA A 147 18.58 -6.87 -12.87
N GLY A 148 18.80 -5.89 -11.98
CA GLY A 148 18.03 -5.74 -10.75
C GLY A 148 16.53 -5.52 -11.00
N ILE A 149 16.17 -4.69 -11.97
CA ILE A 149 14.79 -4.48 -12.41
C ILE A 149 14.18 -5.79 -12.92
N LEU A 150 14.90 -6.53 -13.76
CA LEU A 150 14.43 -7.79 -14.31
C LEU A 150 14.21 -8.85 -13.21
N ILE A 151 15.16 -8.97 -12.28
CA ILE A 151 15.05 -9.89 -11.13
C ILE A 151 13.84 -9.53 -10.26
N ALA A 152 13.61 -8.23 -10.00
CA ALA A 152 12.45 -7.79 -9.23
C ALA A 152 11.14 -8.14 -9.93
N ALA A 153 11.05 -7.96 -11.25
CA ALA A 153 9.88 -8.32 -12.04
C ALA A 153 9.63 -9.84 -12.03
N ILE A 154 10.69 -10.64 -12.21
CA ILE A 154 10.60 -12.12 -12.15
C ILE A 154 10.16 -12.57 -10.74
N GLY A 155 10.79 -12.04 -9.68
CA GLY A 155 10.45 -12.38 -8.30
C GLY A 155 8.98 -12.09 -7.97
N GLY A 156 8.49 -10.91 -8.36
CA GLY A 156 7.08 -10.55 -8.18
C GLY A 156 6.13 -11.45 -8.97
N SER A 157 6.49 -11.81 -10.19
CA SER A 157 5.72 -12.74 -11.02
C SER A 157 5.66 -14.14 -10.39
N MET A 158 6.77 -14.63 -9.83
CA MET A 158 6.81 -15.92 -9.12
C MET A 158 5.87 -15.93 -7.91
N VAL A 159 5.85 -14.88 -7.10
CA VAL A 159 4.90 -14.76 -5.97
C VAL A 159 3.45 -14.79 -6.46
N ALA A 160 3.17 -14.14 -7.59
CA ALA A 160 1.83 -14.13 -8.17
C ALA A 160 1.41 -15.51 -8.71
N LEU A 161 2.33 -16.22 -9.36
CA LEU A 161 2.06 -17.53 -9.97
C LEU A 161 2.01 -18.67 -8.94
N TYR A 162 2.90 -18.64 -7.94
CA TYR A 162 3.06 -19.70 -6.93
C TYR A 162 2.51 -19.29 -5.56
N LYS A 163 1.43 -18.51 -5.57
CA LYS A 163 0.75 -18.14 -4.32
C LYS A 163 0.33 -19.38 -3.53
N PRO A 164 0.37 -19.33 -2.18
CA PRO A 164 -0.15 -20.41 -1.36
C PRO A 164 -1.64 -20.65 -1.63
N ASP A 165 -2.07 -21.90 -1.54
CA ASP A 165 -3.48 -22.24 -1.58
C ASP A 165 -4.22 -21.58 -0.41
N ALA A 166 -5.48 -21.20 -0.64
CA ALA A 166 -6.30 -20.66 0.44
C ALA A 166 -6.46 -21.71 1.54
N PRO A 167 -6.48 -21.28 2.82
CA PRO A 167 -6.82 -22.20 3.90
C PRO A 167 -8.14 -22.91 3.59
N SER A 168 -8.18 -24.23 3.67
CA SER A 168 -9.42 -24.95 3.55
C SER A 168 -10.46 -24.41 4.54
N PRO A 169 -11.74 -24.27 4.17
CA PRO A 169 -12.78 -23.91 5.12
C PRO A 169 -12.66 -24.81 6.35
N ALA A 170 -12.62 -24.22 7.53
CA ALA A 170 -12.59 -24.99 8.77
C ALA A 170 -13.76 -25.97 8.71
N LYS A 171 -13.46 -27.27 8.85
CA LYS A 171 -14.48 -28.30 8.93
C LYS A 171 -15.49 -27.86 10.00
N PRO A 172 -16.80 -27.80 9.70
CA PRO A 172 -17.78 -27.44 10.71
C PRO A 172 -17.51 -28.25 11.97
N ALA A 173 -17.37 -27.60 13.11
CA ALA A 173 -17.24 -28.28 14.38
C ALA A 173 -18.40 -29.30 14.44
N ALA A 174 -18.07 -30.58 14.63
CA ALA A 174 -19.09 -31.61 14.76
C ALA A 174 -20.10 -31.13 15.81
N ALA A 175 -21.37 -31.01 15.39
CA ALA A 175 -22.43 -30.58 16.29
C ALA A 175 -22.34 -31.45 17.56
N ALA A 176 -22.19 -30.78 18.70
CA ALA A 176 -22.21 -31.49 19.99
C ALA A 176 -23.47 -32.39 20.04
N PRO A 177 -23.36 -33.64 20.47
CA PRO A 177 -24.52 -34.53 20.59
C PRO A 177 -25.62 -33.82 21.39
N ALA A 178 -26.81 -33.74 20.81
CA ALA A 178 -27.96 -33.16 21.49
C ALA A 178 -28.11 -33.84 22.84
N ALA A 179 -28.12 -33.06 23.92
CA ALA A 179 -28.37 -33.55 25.27
C ALA A 179 -29.67 -34.35 25.27
N GLN A 180 -29.61 -35.62 25.65
CA GLN A 180 -30.81 -36.44 25.80
C GLN A 180 -31.69 -35.82 26.92
N PRO A 181 -33.00 -35.69 26.69
CA PRO A 181 -33.90 -35.23 27.72
C PRO A 181 -33.91 -36.22 28.89
N PRO A 182 -34.04 -35.75 30.12
CA PRO A 182 -34.05 -36.62 31.31
C PRO A 182 -35.24 -37.58 31.23
N ALA A 183 -34.96 -38.87 31.48
CA ALA A 183 -35.97 -39.91 31.61
C ALA A 183 -36.94 -39.59 32.75
N LYS A 184 -38.25 -39.70 32.46
CA LYS A 184 -39.32 -39.54 33.46
C LYS A 184 -39.37 -40.77 34.38
#